data_7db47ab622bd94019cc612a6b1f12ea0
#
_entry.id   7db47ab622bd94019cc612a6b1f12ea0
#
_cell.length_a   1.000
_cell.length_b   1.000
_cell.length_c   1.000
_cell.angle_alpha   90.00
_cell.angle_beta   90.00
_cell.angle_gamma   90.00
#
_symmetry.space_group_name_H-M   'P 1'
#
loop_
_entity.id
_entity.type
_entity.pdbx_description
1 polymer ?
#
loop_
_entity_poly.entity_id
_entity_poly.type
_entity_poly.pdbx_seq_one_letter_code
_entity_poly.pdbx_strand_id
1 'polypeptide(L)'
;LWAAGLLLVSSGVAAQTTPAGRLLASNCFQCHGTNGKGPGFEKLAGRSAKEIYEKLVSFASGKEGNGLMAKHAMGYTDAQMQSLAAWLATQK
;
A
#
# COMPACT_ATOMS: atom_id res chain seq x y z
N LEU A 1 24.50 12.80 32.65
CA LEU A 1 24.06 12.49 33.02
C LEU A 1 22.86 12.28 32.63
N TRP A 2 22.30 12.44 32.76
CA TRP A 2 21.18 12.27 32.53
C TRP A 2 20.77 12.36 31.29
N ALA A 3 21.12 13.00 30.93
CA ALA A 3 20.80 13.17 29.69
C ALA A 3 20.74 12.10 28.90
N ALA A 4 21.54 11.56 28.97
CA ALA A 4 21.57 10.48 28.17
C ALA A 4 20.37 9.82 28.06
N GLY A 5 20.03 9.53 28.96
CA GLY A 5 19.02 8.69 28.81
C GLY A 5 18.11 8.97 27.81
N LEU A 6 17.92 9.79 27.69
CA LEU A 6 16.96 9.98 26.94
C LEU A 6 16.98 9.53 25.75
N LEU A 7 17.70 9.65 25.28
CA LEU A 7 17.69 9.31 24.07
C LEU A 7 17.20 8.20 23.73
N LEU A 8 17.46 7.48 24.21
CA LEU A 8 17.09 6.33 23.81
C LEU A 8 15.84 6.25 23.52
N VAL A 9 15.31 6.58 24.00
CA VAL A 9 14.09 6.47 23.85
C VAL A 9 13.70 6.42 22.59
N SER A 10 13.98 6.99 22.14
CA SER A 10 13.59 7.00 20.98
C SER A 10 13.52 5.94 20.29
N SER A 11 14.17 5.57 20.32
CA SER A 11 14.19 4.55 19.58
C SER A 11 13.10 3.89 19.47
N GLY A 12 12.80 3.71 20.01
CA GLY A 12 11.87 2.93 19.92
C GLY A 12 11.06 3.07 19.01
N VAL A 13 11.04 3.45 18.77
CA VAL A 13 10.34 3.57 17.96
C VAL A 13 9.75 2.68 17.43
N ALA A 14 9.80 2.14 17.69
CA ALA A 14 9.15 1.21 17.37
C ALA A 14 8.32 1.30 16.38
N ALA A 15 8.13 1.85 16.20
CA ALA A 15 7.49 1.99 15.26
C ALA A 15 7.37 1.05 14.37
N GLN A 16 7.32 0.50 14.17
CA GLN A 16 7.32 -0.37 13.36
C GLN A 16 6.29 -1.26 13.31
N THR A 17 5.44 -1.17 13.90
CA THR A 17 4.48 -2.21 13.96
C THR A 17 3.69 -2.39 12.70
N THR A 18 3.32 -1.38 11.99
CA THR A 18 2.52 -1.54 10.78
C THR A 18 3.33 -1.19 9.55
N PRO A 19 3.50 -2.12 8.62
CA PRO A 19 4.21 -1.81 7.40
C PRO A 19 3.52 -0.68 6.66
N ALA A 20 4.29 0.25 6.17
CA ALA A 20 3.74 1.37 5.44
C ALA A 20 2.91 0.90 4.25
N GLY A 21 3.35 -0.15 3.59
CA GLY A 21 2.60 -0.68 2.45
C GLY A 21 1.21 -1.14 2.82
N ARG A 22 1.06 -1.77 3.97
CA ARG A 22 -0.25 -2.22 4.41
C ARG A 22 -1.18 -1.04 4.66
N LEU A 23 -0.67 -0.01 5.31
CA LEU A 23 -1.48 1.16 5.59
C LEU A 23 -1.94 1.81 4.29
N LEU A 24 -1.04 1.95 3.34
CA LEU A 24 -1.39 2.53 2.06
C LEU A 24 -2.40 1.67 1.30
N ALA A 25 -2.26 0.37 1.39
CA ALA A 25 -3.14 -0.55 0.68
C ALA A 25 -4.51 -0.67 1.32
N SER A 26 -4.68 -0.19 2.55
CA SER A 26 -5.94 -0.37 3.25
C SER A 26 -7.13 0.23 2.51
N ASN A 27 -6.92 1.25 1.70
CA ASN A 27 -7.98 1.82 0.90
C ASN A 27 -8.54 0.84 -0.14
N CYS A 28 -7.80 -0.20 -0.45
CA CYS A 28 -8.21 -1.19 -1.44
C CYS A 28 -9.16 -2.22 -0.84
N PHE A 29 -9.13 -2.35 0.48
CA PHE A 29 -9.81 -3.47 1.15
C PHE A 29 -11.31 -3.42 1.03
N GLN A 30 -11.86 -2.24 0.91
CA GLN A 30 -13.30 -2.09 0.84
C GLN A 30 -13.89 -2.80 -0.37
N CYS A 31 -13.20 -2.79 -1.47
CA CYS A 31 -13.67 -3.40 -2.71
C CYS A 31 -12.95 -4.71 -3.04
N HIS A 32 -11.69 -4.83 -2.66
CA HIS A 32 -10.90 -6.01 -3.01
C HIS A 32 -10.73 -6.99 -1.85
N GLY A 33 -11.37 -6.70 -0.73
CA GLY A 33 -11.33 -7.57 0.45
C GLY A 33 -10.15 -7.24 1.35
N THR A 34 -10.23 -7.66 2.59
CA THR A 34 -9.18 -7.41 3.57
C THR A 34 -7.87 -8.01 3.08
N ASN A 35 -6.82 -7.25 3.15
CA ASN A 35 -5.49 -7.61 2.66
C ASN A 35 -5.51 -7.94 1.15
N GLY A 36 -6.54 -7.46 0.44
CA GLY A 36 -6.65 -7.71 -0.99
C GLY A 36 -7.02 -9.12 -1.37
N LYS A 37 -7.52 -9.90 -0.42
CA LYS A 37 -7.76 -11.33 -0.64
C LYS A 37 -9.14 -11.67 -1.17
N GLY A 38 -9.97 -10.67 -1.43
CA GLY A 38 -11.36 -10.91 -1.78
C GLY A 38 -12.17 -11.31 -0.55
N PRO A 39 -13.43 -11.61 -0.72
CA PRO A 39 -14.19 -11.51 -1.95
C PRO A 39 -14.49 -10.07 -2.33
N GLY A 40 -15.07 -9.89 -3.47
CA GLY A 40 -15.41 -8.58 -3.97
C GLY A 40 -14.87 -8.47 -5.38
N PHE A 41 -14.24 -7.33 -5.66
CA PHE A 41 -13.62 -7.19 -6.96
C PHE A 41 -12.35 -8.03 -7.00
N GLU A 42 -11.62 -7.92 -8.06
CA GLU A 42 -10.48 -8.76 -8.33
C GLU A 42 -9.53 -8.89 -7.13
N LYS A 43 -9.11 -10.10 -6.85
CA LYS A 43 -8.18 -10.38 -5.78
C LYS A 43 -6.81 -9.79 -6.12
N LEU A 44 -6.23 -9.04 -5.22
CA LEU A 44 -4.93 -8.42 -5.41
C LEU A 44 -3.81 -9.18 -4.70
N ALA A 45 -4.16 -9.88 -3.62
CA ALA A 45 -3.16 -10.57 -2.82
C ALA A 45 -2.40 -11.59 -3.63
N GLY A 46 -1.10 -11.57 -3.52
CA GLY A 46 -0.25 -12.56 -4.19
C GLY A 46 0.05 -12.30 -5.64
N ARG A 47 -0.51 -11.25 -6.23
CA ARG A 47 -0.15 -10.88 -7.59
C ARG A 47 1.24 -10.25 -7.57
N SER A 48 1.94 -10.25 -8.69
CA SER A 48 3.29 -9.70 -8.68
C SER A 48 3.27 -8.20 -8.38
N ALA A 49 4.26 -7.75 -7.64
CA ALA A 49 4.37 -6.33 -7.31
C ALA A 49 4.47 -5.49 -8.57
N LYS A 50 5.20 -5.97 -9.57
CA LYS A 50 5.35 -5.27 -10.83
C LYS A 50 3.99 -5.09 -11.51
N GLU A 51 3.21 -6.13 -11.55
CA GLU A 51 1.90 -6.10 -12.18
C GLU A 51 0.96 -5.12 -11.49
N ILE A 52 0.91 -5.17 -10.16
CA ILE A 52 0.06 -4.27 -9.39
C ILE A 52 0.49 -2.83 -9.60
N TYR A 53 1.79 -2.59 -9.53
CA TYR A 53 2.32 -1.24 -9.69
C TYR A 53 2.01 -0.70 -11.10
N GLU A 54 2.24 -1.50 -12.11
CA GLU A 54 2.00 -1.06 -13.49
C GLU A 54 0.52 -0.73 -13.73
N LYS A 55 -0.37 -1.51 -13.12
CA LYS A 55 -1.80 -1.22 -13.21
C LYS A 55 -2.13 0.09 -12.53
N LEU A 56 -1.57 0.33 -11.36
CA LEU A 56 -1.82 1.58 -10.65
C LEU A 56 -1.34 2.77 -11.47
N VAL A 57 -0.18 2.67 -12.08
CA VAL A 57 0.33 3.74 -12.94
C VAL A 57 -0.61 3.96 -14.12
N SER A 58 -1.10 2.90 -14.73
CA SER A 58 -2.03 3.01 -15.84
C SER A 58 -3.32 3.70 -15.43
N PHE A 59 -3.84 3.36 -14.26
CA PHE A 59 -5.04 4.02 -13.77
C PHE A 59 -4.77 5.49 -13.46
N ALA A 60 -3.65 5.77 -12.80
CA ALA A 60 -3.32 7.14 -12.41
C ALA A 60 -3.11 8.05 -13.62
N SER A 61 -2.61 7.49 -14.71
CA SER A 61 -2.35 8.28 -15.92
C SER A 61 -3.56 8.39 -16.83
N GLY A 62 -4.67 7.72 -16.49
CA GLY A 62 -5.86 7.77 -17.31
C GLY A 62 -5.90 6.75 -18.43
N LYS A 63 -4.90 5.92 -18.57
CA LYS A 63 -4.88 4.93 -19.65
C LYS A 63 -5.96 3.87 -19.49
N GLU A 64 -6.38 3.61 -18.26
CA GLU A 64 -7.44 2.62 -17.99
C GLU A 64 -8.79 3.31 -17.72
N GLY A 65 -8.96 4.52 -18.19
CA GLY A 65 -10.22 5.23 -18.05
C GLY A 65 -10.21 6.17 -16.85
N ASN A 66 -11.38 6.72 -16.55
CA ASN A 66 -11.54 7.70 -15.50
C ASN A 66 -12.41 7.21 -14.37
N GLY A 67 -12.54 5.93 -14.22
CA GLY A 67 -13.43 5.38 -13.21
C GLY A 67 -12.89 5.48 -11.80
N LEU A 68 -13.48 4.74 -10.91
CA LEU A 68 -13.15 4.80 -9.49
C LEU A 68 -11.69 4.41 -9.23
N MET A 69 -11.20 3.37 -9.91
CA MET A 69 -9.80 2.99 -9.72
C MET A 69 -8.83 4.08 -10.14
N ALA A 70 -9.14 4.83 -11.19
CA ALA A 70 -8.30 5.96 -11.58
C ALA A 70 -8.25 7.00 -10.48
N LYS A 71 -9.38 7.28 -9.84
CA LYS A 71 -9.42 8.25 -8.75
C LYS A 71 -8.60 7.79 -7.56
N HIS A 72 -8.70 6.51 -7.21
CA HIS A 72 -7.90 5.98 -6.10
C HIS A 72 -6.40 6.06 -6.43
N ALA A 73 -6.03 5.63 -7.63
CA ALA A 73 -4.62 5.59 -8.01
C ALA A 73 -4.00 6.98 -8.04
N MET A 74 -4.77 7.99 -8.44
CA MET A 74 -4.27 9.36 -8.53
C MET A 74 -3.94 9.94 -7.15
N GLY A 75 -4.44 9.34 -6.08
CA GLY A 75 -4.16 9.81 -4.74
C GLY A 75 -2.83 9.35 -4.18
N TYR A 76 -2.09 8.53 -4.90
CA TYR A 76 -0.80 8.01 -4.42
C TYR A 76 0.36 8.59 -5.21
N THR A 77 1.49 8.77 -4.54
CA THR A 77 2.75 9.07 -5.23
C THR A 77 3.29 7.79 -5.84
N ASP A 78 4.27 7.91 -6.72
CA ASP A 78 4.91 6.74 -7.31
C ASP A 78 5.51 5.83 -6.24
N ALA A 79 6.21 6.41 -5.27
CA ALA A 79 6.81 5.62 -4.19
C ALA A 79 5.75 4.91 -3.37
N GLN A 80 4.62 5.55 -3.16
CA GLN A 80 3.52 4.92 -2.41
C GLN A 80 2.92 3.76 -3.20
N MET A 81 2.75 3.92 -4.50
CA MET A 81 2.24 2.83 -5.35
C MET A 81 3.18 1.64 -5.33
N GLN A 82 4.49 1.89 -5.35
CA GLN A 82 5.46 0.81 -5.27
C GLN A 82 5.39 0.10 -3.92
N SER A 83 5.25 0.86 -2.85
CA SER A 83 5.20 0.30 -1.50
C SER A 83 3.97 -0.56 -1.28
N LEU A 84 2.80 -0.07 -1.68
CA LEU A 84 1.60 -0.86 -1.48
C LEU A 84 1.56 -2.08 -2.40
N ALA A 85 2.11 -1.95 -3.59
CA ALA A 85 2.17 -3.09 -4.51
C ALA A 85 3.07 -4.18 -3.95
N ALA A 86 4.21 -3.80 -3.40
CA ALA A 86 5.13 -4.77 -2.80
C ALA A 86 4.46 -5.48 -1.63
N TRP A 87 3.72 -4.74 -0.81
CA TRP A 87 3.06 -5.37 0.32
C TRP A 87 1.95 -6.33 -0.13
N LEU A 88 1.11 -5.92 -1.07
CA LEU A 88 0.05 -6.79 -1.56
C LEU A 88 0.61 -8.06 -2.18
N ALA A 89 1.74 -7.97 -2.85
CA ALA A 89 2.37 -9.13 -3.47
C ALA A 89 2.76 -10.18 -2.45
N THR A 90 3.02 -9.79 -1.19
CA THR A 90 3.39 -10.73 -0.16
C THR A 90 2.20 -11.41 0.52
N GLN A 91 1.00 -10.96 0.24
CA GLN A 91 -0.20 -11.55 0.84
C GLN A 91 -0.58 -12.84 0.10
N LYS A 92 -1.32 -13.72 0.75
CA LYS A 92 -1.68 -14.98 0.12
C LYS A 92 -3.18 -15.22 0.03
#